data_b92589fbd50d7a974110c543d53eeaa9
#
_entry.id   b92589fbd50d7a974110c543d53eeaa9
#
_cell.length_a   1.000
_cell.length_b   1.000
_cell.length_c   1.000
_cell.angle_alpha   90.00
_cell.angle_beta   90.00
_cell.angle_gamma   90.00
#
_symmetry.space_group_name_H-M   'P 1'
#
loop_
_entity.id
_entity.type
_entity.pdbx_description
1 polymer ?
#
loop_
_entity_poly.entity_id
_entity_poly.type
_entity_poly.pdbx_seq_one_letter_code
_entity_poly.pdbx_strand_id
1 'polypeptide(L)'
;MKNLLTAGILGTVMFAGAAVPTMAQADEASDNALVENRKMLMDGIGGAMGTLGCFMKGQCELPDPVLANLAKGIAFSAGAAPEAFEPQTPDASVKTTASADIWSNWDDFAGRFPELQQAALALADAVGDKGAMGAAMGNLGKSCKGCHDEFRTK
;
A
#
# COMPACT_ATOMS: atom_id res chain seq x y z
N MET A 1 20.61 55.24 -58.19
CA MET A 1 19.36 55.51 -57.43
C MET A 1 18.53 54.24 -57.49
N LYS A 2 18.64 53.35 -56.53
CA LYS A 2 17.75 52.23 -56.35
C LYS A 2 17.66 51.94 -54.84
N ASN A 3 16.50 52.27 -54.24
CA ASN A 3 16.19 52.04 -52.86
C ASN A 3 15.82 50.56 -52.67
N LEU A 4 16.56 49.82 -51.84
CA LEU A 4 16.15 48.52 -51.32
C LEU A 4 15.44 48.73 -50.00
N LEU A 5 14.15 48.42 -49.99
CA LEU A 5 13.32 48.30 -48.79
C LEU A 5 13.52 46.91 -48.22
N THR A 6 14.17 46.82 -47.07
CA THR A 6 14.29 45.59 -46.28
C THR A 6 13.07 45.43 -45.41
N ALA A 7 12.20 44.47 -45.72
CA ALA A 7 11.09 44.09 -44.88
C ALA A 7 11.57 43.20 -43.74
N GLY A 8 11.51 43.72 -42.50
CA GLY A 8 11.80 42.95 -41.29
C GLY A 8 10.59 42.08 -40.94
N ILE A 9 10.80 40.75 -40.89
CA ILE A 9 9.83 39.81 -40.39
C ILE A 9 10.00 39.74 -38.86
N LEU A 10 9.05 40.35 -38.10
CA LEU A 10 8.95 40.10 -36.65
C LEU A 10 8.37 38.71 -36.43
N GLY A 11 9.23 37.74 -36.11
CA GLY A 11 8.79 36.46 -35.63
C GLY A 11 8.31 36.54 -34.18
N THR A 12 7.00 36.41 -33.98
CA THR A 12 6.39 36.30 -32.64
C THR A 12 6.69 34.89 -32.11
N VAL A 13 7.64 34.78 -31.19
CA VAL A 13 7.89 33.53 -30.45
C VAL A 13 6.80 33.37 -29.41
N MET A 14 5.80 32.50 -29.66
CA MET A 14 4.87 32.07 -28.65
C MET A 14 5.60 31.17 -27.65
N PHE A 15 5.93 31.66 -26.48
CA PHE A 15 6.29 30.84 -25.33
C PHE A 15 5.02 30.09 -24.86
N ALA A 16 4.94 28.80 -25.16
CA ALA A 16 4.01 27.90 -24.49
C ALA A 16 4.45 27.83 -23.03
N GLY A 17 3.77 28.59 -22.17
CA GLY A 17 3.99 28.54 -20.72
C GLY A 17 3.61 27.16 -20.21
N ALA A 18 4.60 26.34 -19.86
CA ALA A 18 4.35 25.17 -19.06
C ALA A 18 3.74 25.63 -17.72
N ALA A 19 2.50 25.24 -17.46
CA ALA A 19 1.86 25.50 -16.16
C ALA A 19 2.66 24.76 -15.08
N VAL A 20 3.33 25.52 -14.22
CA VAL A 20 3.98 24.95 -13.02
C VAL A 20 2.86 24.59 -12.04
N PRO A 21 2.78 23.35 -11.55
CA PRO A 21 1.76 22.99 -10.57
C PRO A 21 1.90 23.89 -9.33
N THR A 22 0.75 24.32 -8.80
CA THR A 22 0.73 25.07 -7.53
C THR A 22 1.14 24.16 -6.38
N MET A 23 1.66 24.71 -5.28
CA MET A 23 2.07 23.93 -4.10
C MET A 23 0.92 23.01 -3.61
N ALA A 24 -0.32 23.52 -3.56
CA ALA A 24 -1.50 22.74 -3.17
C ALA A 24 -1.75 21.51 -4.08
N GLN A 25 -1.49 21.62 -5.39
CA GLN A 25 -1.62 20.48 -6.31
C GLN A 25 -0.49 19.46 -6.13
N ALA A 26 0.69 19.92 -5.74
CA ALA A 26 1.83 19.01 -5.43
C ALA A 26 1.55 18.25 -4.13
N ASP A 27 0.96 18.89 -3.12
CA ASP A 27 0.60 18.27 -1.85
C ASP A 27 -0.50 17.20 -2.04
N GLU A 28 -1.57 17.52 -2.79
CA GLU A 28 -2.60 16.53 -3.14
C GLU A 28 -2.04 15.33 -3.90
N ALA A 29 -1.16 15.54 -4.87
CA ALA A 29 -0.57 14.47 -5.65
C ALA A 29 0.31 13.55 -4.78
N SER A 30 1.06 14.12 -3.85
CA SER A 30 1.88 13.38 -2.89
C SER A 30 1.02 12.58 -1.92
N ASP A 31 -0.01 13.19 -1.37
CA ASP A 31 -0.95 12.54 -0.45
C ASP A 31 -1.71 11.41 -1.13
N ASN A 32 -2.15 11.59 -2.36
CA ASN A 32 -2.79 10.55 -3.15
C ASN A 32 -1.85 9.36 -3.40
N ALA A 33 -0.58 9.63 -3.72
CA ALA A 33 0.42 8.57 -3.91
C ALA A 33 0.67 7.76 -2.62
N LEU A 34 0.70 8.41 -1.47
CA LEU A 34 0.82 7.75 -0.16
C LEU A 34 -0.41 6.88 0.15
N VAL A 35 -1.61 7.38 -0.11
CA VAL A 35 -2.85 6.59 0.07
C VAL A 35 -2.86 5.38 -0.84
N GLU A 36 -2.48 5.52 -2.11
CA GLU A 36 -2.40 4.37 -3.04
C GLU A 36 -1.33 3.36 -2.62
N ASN A 37 -0.18 3.81 -2.10
CA ASN A 37 0.84 2.92 -1.56
C ASN A 37 0.31 2.08 -0.37
N ARG A 38 -0.42 2.70 0.57
CA ARG A 38 -1.08 1.98 1.68
C ARG A 38 -2.07 0.94 1.18
N LYS A 39 -2.90 1.30 0.20
CA LYS A 39 -3.86 0.38 -0.43
C LYS A 39 -3.14 -0.80 -1.08
N MET A 40 -2.09 -0.54 -1.84
CA MET A 40 -1.29 -1.58 -2.50
C MET A 40 -0.71 -2.58 -1.49
N LEU A 41 -0.18 -2.11 -0.35
CA LEU A 41 0.33 -2.98 0.72
C LEU A 41 -0.80 -3.86 1.29
N MET A 42 -1.96 -3.28 1.60
CA MET A 42 -3.11 -4.01 2.15
C MET A 42 -3.73 -4.97 1.14
N ASP A 43 -3.83 -4.59 -0.12
CA ASP A 43 -4.34 -5.44 -1.21
C ASP A 43 -3.40 -6.63 -1.46
N GLY A 44 -2.08 -6.41 -1.40
CA GLY A 44 -1.08 -7.47 -1.48
C GLY A 44 -1.22 -8.49 -0.34
N ILE A 45 -1.37 -8.01 0.90
CA ILE A 45 -1.64 -8.86 2.07
C ILE A 45 -2.96 -9.62 1.88
N GLY A 46 -4.02 -8.94 1.47
CA GLY A 46 -5.33 -9.54 1.24
C GLY A 46 -5.32 -10.61 0.16
N GLY A 47 -4.65 -10.35 -0.96
CA GLY A 47 -4.48 -11.30 -2.06
C GLY A 47 -3.72 -12.56 -1.63
N ALA A 48 -2.61 -12.39 -0.89
CA ALA A 48 -1.85 -13.50 -0.34
C ALA A 48 -2.70 -14.33 0.65
N MET A 49 -3.43 -13.68 1.56
CA MET A 49 -4.35 -14.35 2.50
C MET A 49 -5.46 -15.12 1.77
N GLY A 50 -6.03 -14.54 0.71
CA GLY A 50 -7.05 -15.20 -0.12
C GLY A 50 -6.53 -16.47 -0.78
N THR A 51 -5.31 -16.41 -1.32
CA THR A 51 -4.65 -17.55 -1.98
C THR A 51 -4.28 -18.65 -0.98
N LEU A 52 -3.72 -18.29 0.17
CA LEU A 52 -3.44 -19.24 1.26
C LEU A 52 -4.74 -19.88 1.77
N GLY A 53 -5.81 -19.08 1.90
CA GLY A 53 -7.14 -19.57 2.29
C GLY A 53 -7.76 -20.53 1.27
N CYS A 54 -7.55 -20.31 -0.03
CA CYS A 54 -7.94 -21.24 -1.10
C CYS A 54 -7.30 -22.62 -0.88
N PHE A 55 -5.96 -22.64 -0.66
CA PHE A 55 -5.22 -23.88 -0.39
C PHE A 55 -5.70 -24.60 0.88
N MET A 56 -5.87 -23.86 1.99
CA MET A 56 -6.30 -24.45 3.26
C MET A 56 -7.69 -25.08 3.18
N LYS A 57 -8.58 -24.54 2.35
CA LYS A 57 -9.93 -25.07 2.08
C LYS A 57 -9.93 -26.23 1.08
N GLY A 58 -8.77 -26.58 0.49
CA GLY A 58 -8.70 -27.58 -0.57
C GLY A 58 -9.37 -27.18 -1.87
N GLN A 59 -9.51 -25.88 -2.11
CA GLN A 59 -10.12 -25.32 -3.34
C GLN A 59 -9.09 -25.08 -4.44
N CYS A 60 -7.81 -25.09 -4.11
CA CYS A 60 -6.70 -25.03 -5.05
C CYS A 60 -5.49 -25.80 -4.49
N GLU A 61 -4.62 -26.24 -5.38
CA GLU A 61 -3.35 -26.87 -5.05
C GLU A 61 -2.20 -25.93 -5.41
N LEU A 62 -1.25 -25.76 -4.48
CA LEU A 62 -0.09 -24.90 -4.64
C LEU A 62 1.15 -25.60 -4.09
N PRO A 63 2.31 -25.45 -4.75
CA PRO A 63 3.57 -25.96 -4.23
C PRO A 63 3.97 -25.25 -2.93
N ASP A 64 4.60 -25.98 -2.01
CA ASP A 64 5.09 -25.45 -0.73
C ASP A 64 5.93 -24.16 -0.86
N PRO A 65 6.86 -24.04 -1.83
CA PRO A 65 7.61 -22.80 -1.98
C PRO A 65 6.72 -21.56 -2.31
N VAL A 66 5.61 -21.77 -3.01
CA VAL A 66 4.65 -20.69 -3.32
C VAL A 66 3.92 -20.29 -2.05
N LEU A 67 3.45 -21.25 -1.25
CA LEU A 67 2.79 -20.99 0.04
C LEU A 67 3.70 -20.23 1.00
N ALA A 68 4.95 -20.67 1.14
CA ALA A 68 5.94 -20.01 1.99
C ALA A 68 6.23 -18.57 1.49
N ASN A 69 6.34 -18.35 0.18
CA ASN A 69 6.59 -17.03 -0.37
C ASN A 69 5.39 -16.10 -0.20
N LEU A 70 4.15 -16.57 -0.29
CA LEU A 70 2.96 -15.77 0.02
C LEU A 70 2.97 -15.29 1.48
N ALA A 71 3.27 -16.18 2.42
CA ALA A 71 3.37 -15.82 3.83
C ALA A 71 4.53 -14.83 4.10
N LYS A 72 5.69 -15.02 3.48
CA LYS A 72 6.82 -14.07 3.56
C LYS A 72 6.48 -12.72 2.92
N GLY A 73 5.69 -12.71 1.85
CA GLY A 73 5.18 -11.48 1.23
C GLY A 73 4.31 -10.67 2.17
N ILE A 74 3.45 -11.34 2.95
CA ILE A 74 2.67 -10.69 4.02
C ILE A 74 3.61 -10.09 5.07
N ALA A 75 4.62 -10.84 5.51
CA ALA A 75 5.59 -10.37 6.50
C ALA A 75 6.40 -9.16 6.00
N PHE A 76 6.79 -9.16 4.73
CA PHE A 76 7.47 -8.01 4.11
C PHE A 76 6.57 -6.78 4.07
N SER A 77 5.34 -6.93 3.60
CA SER A 77 4.37 -5.82 3.52
C SER A 77 4.03 -5.28 4.92
N ALA A 78 3.92 -6.15 5.93
CA ALA A 78 3.75 -5.74 7.32
C ALA A 78 4.93 -4.90 7.84
N GLY A 79 6.16 -5.29 7.50
CA GLY A 79 7.36 -4.52 7.88
C GLY A 79 7.45 -3.14 7.23
N ALA A 80 6.93 -2.98 6.02
CA ALA A 80 6.93 -1.71 5.28
C ALA A 80 5.75 -0.79 5.63
N ALA A 81 4.70 -1.33 6.24
CA ALA A 81 3.46 -0.59 6.46
C ALA A 81 3.61 0.61 7.43
N PRO A 82 4.33 0.55 8.57
CA PRO A 82 4.44 1.69 9.45
C PRO A 82 4.92 2.96 8.73
N GLU A 83 5.99 2.87 7.94
CA GLU A 83 6.54 4.00 7.19
C GLU A 83 5.54 4.57 6.16
N ALA A 84 4.71 3.71 5.57
CA ALA A 84 3.69 4.14 4.63
C ALA A 84 2.51 4.86 5.30
N PHE A 85 2.20 4.52 6.57
CA PHE A 85 1.08 5.11 7.31
C PHE A 85 1.49 6.29 8.20
N GLU A 86 2.76 6.44 8.55
CA GLU A 86 3.23 7.52 9.44
C GLU A 86 2.85 8.91 8.93
N PRO A 87 3.07 9.29 7.65
CA PRO A 87 2.63 10.59 7.17
C PRO A 87 1.11 10.69 7.17
N GLN A 88 0.56 11.81 7.65
CA GLN A 88 -0.85 12.13 7.41
C GLN A 88 -1.04 12.61 5.97
N THR A 89 -2.24 12.44 5.44
CA THR A 89 -2.58 12.80 4.06
C THR A 89 -3.86 13.64 4.02
N PRO A 90 -3.82 14.88 4.57
CA PRO A 90 -5.01 15.72 4.72
C PRO A 90 -5.60 16.19 3.39
N ASP A 91 -4.75 16.30 2.36
CA ASP A 91 -5.14 16.82 1.05
C ASP A 91 -5.48 15.71 0.04
N ALA A 92 -5.48 14.44 0.48
CA ALA A 92 -5.80 13.32 -0.40
C ALA A 92 -7.26 13.34 -0.86
N SER A 93 -7.47 13.28 -2.17
CA SER A 93 -8.78 13.08 -2.80
C SER A 93 -9.10 11.59 -3.03
N VAL A 94 -8.11 10.72 -2.99
CA VAL A 94 -8.26 9.27 -3.12
C VAL A 94 -8.97 8.70 -1.89
N LYS A 95 -10.03 7.94 -2.14
CA LYS A 95 -10.80 7.30 -1.05
C LYS A 95 -10.00 6.22 -0.36
N THR A 96 -10.04 6.24 0.97
CA THR A 96 -9.43 5.24 1.85
C THR A 96 -10.43 4.83 2.93
N THR A 97 -10.25 3.63 3.48
CA THR A 97 -10.94 3.17 4.69
C THR A 97 -10.05 3.25 5.93
N ALA A 98 -8.86 3.82 5.83
CA ALA A 98 -8.02 4.11 7.00
C ALA A 98 -8.73 5.12 7.89
N SER A 99 -8.89 4.79 9.19
CA SER A 99 -9.51 5.71 10.17
C SER A 99 -8.51 6.78 10.61
N ALA A 100 -9.02 7.96 10.96
CA ALA A 100 -8.21 9.01 11.60
C ALA A 100 -7.64 8.57 12.96
N ASP A 101 -8.24 7.53 13.59
CA ASP A 101 -7.77 6.97 14.85
C ASP A 101 -6.36 6.39 14.76
N ILE A 102 -5.87 6.08 13.56
CA ILE A 102 -4.50 5.63 13.30
C ILE A 102 -3.49 6.62 13.90
N TRP A 103 -3.66 7.91 13.59
CA TRP A 103 -2.68 8.93 14.00
C TRP A 103 -2.88 9.43 15.42
N SER A 104 -4.08 9.31 15.98
CA SER A 104 -4.35 9.62 17.39
C SER A 104 -3.90 8.49 18.33
N ASN A 105 -3.77 7.25 17.82
CA ASN A 105 -3.33 6.07 18.56
C ASN A 105 -2.14 5.39 17.87
N TRP A 106 -1.18 6.18 17.41
CA TRP A 106 -0.08 5.73 16.56
C TRP A 106 0.74 4.59 17.14
N ASP A 107 1.08 4.64 18.42
CA ASP A 107 1.91 3.62 19.06
C ASP A 107 1.23 2.25 19.08
N ASP A 108 -0.08 2.21 19.33
CA ASP A 108 -0.86 0.97 19.26
C ASP A 108 -0.96 0.48 17.80
N PHE A 109 -1.31 1.37 16.87
CA PHE A 109 -1.39 1.03 15.46
C PHE A 109 -0.06 0.49 14.91
N ALA A 110 1.04 1.20 15.12
CA ALA A 110 2.37 0.82 14.64
C ALA A 110 2.85 -0.48 15.31
N GLY A 111 2.53 -0.67 16.58
CA GLY A 111 2.87 -1.87 17.35
C GLY A 111 2.22 -3.15 16.84
N ARG A 112 1.10 -3.06 16.08
CA ARG A 112 0.42 -4.22 15.48
C ARG A 112 1.19 -4.86 14.33
N PHE A 113 2.06 -4.14 13.66
CA PHE A 113 2.77 -4.65 12.48
C PHE A 113 3.87 -5.67 12.81
N PRO A 114 4.71 -5.50 13.84
CA PRO A 114 5.63 -6.56 14.26
C PRO A 114 4.93 -7.88 14.62
N GLU A 115 3.76 -7.82 15.27
CA GLU A 115 2.96 -9.01 15.59
C GLU A 115 2.44 -9.70 14.31
N LEU A 116 1.91 -8.91 13.38
CA LEU A 116 1.46 -9.40 12.07
C LEU A 116 2.63 -10.04 11.30
N GLN A 117 3.81 -9.40 11.29
CA GLN A 117 5.00 -9.90 10.64
C GLN A 117 5.43 -11.25 11.22
N GLN A 118 5.48 -11.37 12.55
CA GLN A 118 5.83 -12.63 13.22
C GLN A 118 4.81 -13.73 12.93
N ALA A 119 3.51 -13.42 12.96
CA ALA A 119 2.46 -14.38 12.63
C ALA A 119 2.57 -14.88 11.18
N ALA A 120 2.93 -14.01 10.25
CA ALA A 120 3.14 -14.36 8.85
C ALA A 120 4.41 -15.23 8.66
N LEU A 121 5.50 -14.93 9.35
CA LEU A 121 6.71 -15.76 9.33
C LEU A 121 6.45 -17.15 9.93
N ALA A 122 5.72 -17.22 11.06
CA ALA A 122 5.33 -18.48 11.64
C ALA A 122 4.47 -19.34 10.68
N LEU A 123 3.63 -18.71 9.86
CA LEU A 123 2.91 -19.41 8.80
C LEU A 123 3.86 -19.94 7.71
N ALA A 124 4.87 -19.16 7.31
CA ALA A 124 5.86 -19.59 6.32
C ALA A 124 6.65 -20.82 6.81
N ASP A 125 7.00 -20.84 8.10
CA ASP A 125 7.72 -21.96 8.73
C ASP A 125 6.86 -23.21 8.92
N ALA A 126 5.54 -23.05 8.99
CA ALA A 126 4.58 -24.14 9.13
C ALA A 126 4.26 -24.87 7.81
N VAL A 127 4.74 -24.35 6.67
CA VAL A 127 4.47 -24.94 5.34
C VAL A 127 5.01 -26.37 5.28
N GLY A 128 4.18 -27.27 4.74
CA GLY A 128 4.44 -28.73 4.74
C GLY A 128 3.70 -29.49 5.84
N ASP A 129 3.25 -28.82 6.90
CA ASP A 129 2.36 -29.39 7.92
C ASP A 129 1.00 -28.66 7.91
N LYS A 130 -0.02 -29.32 7.36
CA LYS A 130 -1.35 -28.73 7.20
C LYS A 130 -2.02 -28.36 8.54
N GLY A 131 -1.72 -29.10 9.60
CA GLY A 131 -2.25 -28.81 10.94
C GLY A 131 -1.62 -27.55 11.53
N ALA A 132 -0.29 -27.45 11.45
CA ALA A 132 0.47 -26.28 11.88
C ALA A 132 0.10 -25.03 11.05
N MET A 133 -0.04 -25.18 9.73
CA MET A 133 -0.54 -24.10 8.86
C MET A 133 -1.92 -23.60 9.26
N GLY A 134 -2.85 -24.51 9.61
CA GLY A 134 -4.19 -24.15 10.06
C GLY A 134 -4.17 -23.29 11.33
N ALA A 135 -3.35 -23.65 12.31
CA ALA A 135 -3.17 -22.89 13.54
C ALA A 135 -2.54 -21.51 13.25
N ALA A 136 -1.49 -21.46 12.43
CA ALA A 136 -0.81 -20.23 12.05
C ALA A 136 -1.72 -19.28 11.25
N MET A 137 -2.51 -19.80 10.29
CA MET A 137 -3.53 -19.04 9.57
C MET A 137 -4.58 -18.43 10.49
N GLY A 138 -5.02 -19.19 11.51
CA GLY A 138 -5.94 -18.69 12.51
C GLY A 138 -5.38 -17.52 13.32
N ASN A 139 -4.11 -17.59 13.72
CA ASN A 139 -3.44 -16.51 14.43
C ASN A 139 -3.24 -15.27 13.54
N LEU A 140 -2.77 -15.48 12.32
CA LEU A 140 -2.61 -14.41 11.34
C LEU A 140 -3.94 -13.69 11.07
N GLY A 141 -5.04 -14.44 10.91
CA GLY A 141 -6.38 -13.87 10.73
C GLY A 141 -6.87 -13.05 11.92
N LYS A 142 -6.52 -13.45 13.16
CA LYS A 142 -6.84 -12.66 14.38
C LYS A 142 -6.10 -11.34 14.40
N SER A 143 -4.80 -11.29 14.01
CA SER A 143 -4.03 -10.06 13.91
C SER A 143 -4.67 -9.09 12.90
N CYS A 144 -5.07 -9.59 11.73
CA CYS A 144 -5.76 -8.78 10.72
C CYS A 144 -7.07 -8.19 11.27
N LYS A 145 -7.89 -9.04 11.89
CA LYS A 145 -9.19 -8.64 12.41
C LYS A 145 -9.05 -7.60 13.53
N GLY A 146 -8.17 -7.83 14.51
CA GLY A 146 -7.99 -6.94 15.66
C GLY A 146 -7.57 -5.52 15.23
N CYS A 147 -6.67 -5.39 14.25
CA CYS A 147 -6.28 -4.10 13.71
C CYS A 147 -7.44 -3.44 12.92
N HIS A 148 -8.09 -4.19 12.03
CA HIS A 148 -9.19 -3.66 11.19
C HIS A 148 -10.43 -3.27 11.99
N ASP A 149 -10.71 -3.90 13.12
CA ASP A 149 -11.84 -3.54 13.97
C ASP A 149 -11.69 -2.13 14.56
N GLU A 150 -10.47 -1.65 14.80
CA GLU A 150 -10.17 -0.35 15.41
C GLU A 150 -9.81 0.73 14.39
N PHE A 151 -8.97 0.38 13.42
CA PHE A 151 -8.30 1.35 12.55
C PHE A 151 -8.87 1.42 11.12
N ARG A 152 -9.95 0.69 10.84
CA ARG A 152 -10.62 0.73 9.55
C ARG A 152 -12.07 1.20 9.68
N THR A 153 -12.45 2.23 8.89
CA THR A 153 -13.84 2.66 8.77
C THR A 153 -14.68 1.60 8.06
N LYS A 154 -15.97 1.51 8.43
CA LYS A 154 -16.95 0.56 7.83
C LYS A 154 -17.55 1.13 6.57
#